data_36375645f8b948e2ae56905957199b65
#
_entry.id   36375645f8b948e2ae56905957199b65
#
_cell.length_a   1.000
_cell.length_b   1.000
_cell.length_c   1.000
_cell.angle_alpha   90.00
_cell.angle_beta   90.00
_cell.angle_gamma   90.00
#
_symmetry.space_group_name_H-M   'P 1'
#
loop_
_entity.id
_entity.type
_entity.pdbx_description
1 polymer ?
#
loop_
_entity_poly.entity_id
_entity_poly.type
_entity_poly.pdbx_seq_one_letter_code
_entity_poly.pdbx_strand_id
1 'polypeptide(L)'
;NPLIVRETGELVAVDALVEIGVRNVSNVSSRTPYTDSQFRALFEPRGVLVTGASSHPGKFGFVSLHNILASGYAGGVYGTNLQGEEVLGIKTVADIDSLPDNAIDLVFVCTPASANPDLLRACARKGIGAAFLTSAGYGEAGEEGIRLEAELVALADELGILLAGPNGQGVVSTPAQLCAQIVAPYPPAGTIAVASQSGNFVSSFLNYARQTGVGISRAVSAGNAAALGVADLVEWYGTDPETTVALTYVEGISDGRGLMERLARVAVQKPVVLIKGGATDKGARAAASHTGALAANDAIFDGACKAGGITRAANVEEAFEAAATFAT
;
A
#
# COMPACT_ATOMS: atom_id res chain seq x y z
N ASN A 1 -11.22 25.79 24.80
CA ASN A 1 -12.57 25.51 25.21
C ASN A 1 -12.75 25.96 26.68
N PRO A 2 -13.56 26.93 26.98
CA PRO A 2 -14.72 27.38 26.19
C PRO A 2 -14.35 28.45 25.11
N LEU A 3 -15.19 28.50 24.06
CA LEU A 3 -15.23 29.58 23.07
C LEU A 3 -16.51 30.39 23.26
N ILE A 4 -16.41 31.71 23.19
CA ILE A 4 -17.57 32.59 23.15
C ILE A 4 -17.71 33.11 21.73
N VAL A 5 -18.93 33.03 21.20
CA VAL A 5 -19.32 33.68 19.94
C VAL A 5 -19.87 35.05 20.29
N ARG A 6 -19.21 36.12 19.84
CA ARG A 6 -19.69 37.50 20.01
C ARG A 6 -20.88 37.76 19.08
N GLU A 7 -21.67 38.80 19.38
CA GLU A 7 -22.76 39.23 18.48
C GLU A 7 -22.29 39.56 17.07
N THR A 8 -21.02 39.91 16.91
CA THR A 8 -20.36 40.14 15.62
C THR A 8 -20.04 38.87 14.83
N GLY A 9 -20.26 37.67 15.41
CA GLY A 9 -19.84 36.38 14.84
C GLY A 9 -18.36 36.03 15.10
N GLU A 10 -17.59 36.90 15.77
CA GLU A 10 -16.22 36.64 16.15
C GLU A 10 -16.11 35.56 17.23
N LEU A 11 -15.21 34.59 17.05
CA LEU A 11 -14.91 33.56 18.03
C LEU A 11 -13.78 34.01 18.97
N VAL A 12 -14.05 34.03 20.27
CA VAL A 12 -13.06 34.39 21.28
C VAL A 12 -12.81 33.20 22.19
N ALA A 13 -11.57 32.71 22.24
CA ALA A 13 -11.14 31.74 23.23
C ALA A 13 -11.00 32.44 24.58
N VAL A 14 -11.76 32.00 25.59
CA VAL A 14 -11.77 32.62 26.96
C VAL A 14 -10.90 31.85 27.93
N ASP A 15 -10.56 30.61 27.61
CA ASP A 15 -9.62 29.77 28.34
C ASP A 15 -8.95 28.76 27.44
N ALA A 16 -7.72 28.37 27.79
CA ALA A 16 -6.99 27.33 27.10
C ALA A 16 -6.13 26.55 28.10
N LEU A 17 -6.34 25.24 28.18
CA LEU A 17 -5.42 24.35 28.87
C LEU A 17 -4.37 23.87 27.89
N VAL A 18 -3.10 24.16 28.19
CA VAL A 18 -1.96 23.66 27.43
C VAL A 18 -1.13 22.74 28.32
N GLU A 19 -1.14 21.46 28.01
CA GLU A 19 -0.23 20.52 28.65
C GLU A 19 1.09 20.43 27.87
N ILE A 20 2.19 20.81 28.55
CA ILE A 20 3.54 20.66 28.03
C ILE A 20 4.11 19.38 28.60
N GLY A 21 4.23 18.36 27.79
CA GLY A 21 4.82 17.06 28.13
C GLY A 21 6.03 16.76 27.24
N VAL A 22 6.88 15.83 27.70
CA VAL A 22 7.86 15.23 26.82
C VAL A 22 7.05 14.50 25.72
N ARG A 23 7.21 14.92 24.48
CA ARG A 23 6.61 14.22 23.35
C ARG A 23 7.11 12.77 23.42
N ASN A 24 6.25 11.84 23.80
CA ASN A 24 6.49 10.45 23.45
C ASN A 24 6.46 10.41 21.92
N VAL A 25 7.59 10.61 21.31
CA VAL A 25 7.82 10.26 19.93
C VAL A 25 7.83 8.74 19.94
N SER A 26 6.61 8.16 19.97
CA SER A 26 6.44 6.75 19.67
C SER A 26 7.12 6.56 18.33
N ASN A 27 8.28 5.94 18.36
CA ASN A 27 9.11 5.51 17.26
C ASN A 27 8.59 5.95 15.87
N VAL A 28 8.74 7.24 15.54
CA VAL A 28 8.81 7.63 14.14
C VAL A 28 10.07 6.92 13.69
N SER A 29 9.89 5.80 13.02
CA SER A 29 10.97 5.03 12.45
C SER A 29 11.89 6.04 11.75
N SER A 30 13.13 6.13 12.21
CA SER A 30 14.18 6.94 11.56
C SER A 30 14.63 6.29 10.24
N ARG A 31 13.67 5.54 9.61
CA ARG A 31 13.93 4.84 8.37
C ARG A 31 14.22 5.85 7.25
N THR A 32 15.27 5.56 6.49
CA THR A 32 15.57 6.32 5.27
C THR A 32 14.39 6.23 4.31
N PRO A 33 13.87 7.37 3.79
CA PRO A 33 12.81 7.36 2.81
C PRO A 33 13.20 6.51 1.58
N TYR A 34 12.24 5.83 1.01
CA TYR A 34 12.44 5.12 -0.24
C TYR A 34 12.75 6.08 -1.39
N THR A 35 13.61 5.64 -2.28
CA THR A 35 14.03 6.39 -3.47
C THR A 35 13.03 6.23 -4.62
N ASP A 36 13.04 7.17 -5.58
CA ASP A 36 12.24 7.05 -6.82
C ASP A 36 12.56 5.75 -7.57
N SER A 37 13.82 5.32 -7.60
CA SER A 37 14.22 4.07 -8.27
C SER A 37 13.59 2.83 -7.63
N GLN A 38 13.40 2.81 -6.30
CA GLN A 38 12.73 1.71 -5.61
C GLN A 38 11.21 1.70 -5.89
N PHE A 39 10.56 2.88 -5.96
CA PHE A 39 9.17 2.97 -6.40
C PHE A 39 9.00 2.55 -7.86
N ARG A 40 9.94 2.92 -8.75
CA ARG A 40 9.93 2.42 -10.14
C ARG A 40 10.13 0.92 -10.22
N ALA A 41 10.98 0.33 -9.38
CA ALA A 41 11.09 -1.13 -9.27
C ALA A 41 9.78 -1.80 -8.86
N LEU A 42 8.96 -1.14 -8.03
CA LEU A 42 7.63 -1.64 -7.65
C LEU A 42 6.59 -1.49 -8.77
N PHE A 43 6.55 -0.32 -9.46
CA PHE A 43 5.46 0.03 -10.39
C PHE A 43 5.80 -0.15 -11.86
N GLU A 44 7.08 -0.07 -12.24
CA GLU A 44 7.59 -0.13 -13.62
C GLU A 44 8.77 -1.10 -13.73
N PRO A 45 8.68 -2.31 -13.16
CA PRO A 45 9.79 -3.25 -13.19
C PRO A 45 10.11 -3.69 -14.62
N ARG A 46 11.40 -3.92 -14.93
CA ARG A 46 11.85 -4.56 -16.18
C ARG A 46 11.57 -6.06 -16.16
N GLY A 47 11.53 -6.65 -14.99
CA GLY A 47 11.21 -8.05 -14.78
C GLY A 47 10.55 -8.27 -13.43
N VAL A 48 9.64 -9.24 -13.39
CA VAL A 48 8.90 -9.66 -12.20
C VAL A 48 9.18 -11.12 -11.90
N LEU A 49 9.57 -11.41 -10.67
CA LEU A 49 9.70 -12.77 -10.15
C LEU A 49 8.47 -13.10 -9.29
N VAL A 50 7.74 -14.16 -9.62
CA VAL A 50 6.71 -14.75 -8.75
C VAL A 50 7.30 -15.94 -8.01
N THR A 51 7.43 -15.82 -6.67
CA THR A 51 7.88 -16.96 -5.85
C THR A 51 6.71 -17.81 -5.41
N GLY A 52 6.95 -19.12 -5.29
CA GLY A 52 5.87 -20.07 -5.02
C GLY A 52 4.89 -20.19 -6.19
N ALA A 53 5.37 -20.00 -7.42
CA ALA A 53 4.57 -20.27 -8.63
C ALA A 53 3.99 -21.70 -8.58
N SER A 54 2.74 -21.84 -8.92
CA SER A 54 2.01 -23.11 -8.78
C SER A 54 1.18 -23.39 -10.03
N SER A 55 1.09 -24.66 -10.43
CA SER A 55 0.18 -25.12 -11.48
C SER A 55 -1.28 -25.22 -10.98
N HIS A 56 -1.51 -25.09 -9.66
CA HIS A 56 -2.84 -25.21 -9.05
C HIS A 56 -3.60 -23.86 -9.05
N PRO A 57 -4.79 -23.73 -9.73
CA PRO A 57 -5.51 -22.46 -9.92
C PRO A 57 -5.97 -21.77 -8.63
N GLY A 58 -6.09 -22.50 -7.51
CA GLY A 58 -6.49 -21.93 -6.20
C GLY A 58 -5.32 -21.34 -5.38
N LYS A 59 -4.09 -21.40 -5.87
CA LYS A 59 -2.92 -20.87 -5.17
C LYS A 59 -2.60 -19.44 -5.63
N PHE A 60 -2.13 -18.60 -4.71
CA PHE A 60 -1.73 -17.21 -5.00
C PHE A 60 -0.68 -17.13 -6.09
N GLY A 61 0.32 -18.04 -6.08
CA GLY A 61 1.35 -18.08 -7.11
C GLY A 61 0.84 -18.40 -8.52
N PHE A 62 -0.29 -19.13 -8.65
CA PHE A 62 -0.96 -19.31 -9.93
C PHE A 62 -1.69 -18.03 -10.34
N VAL A 63 -2.53 -17.49 -9.44
CA VAL A 63 -3.39 -16.35 -9.75
C VAL A 63 -2.57 -15.13 -10.10
N SER A 64 -1.51 -14.82 -9.34
CA SER A 64 -0.65 -13.67 -9.61
C SER A 64 0.12 -13.82 -10.92
N LEU A 65 0.68 -15.00 -11.21
CA LEU A 65 1.36 -15.26 -12.47
C LEU A 65 0.39 -15.13 -13.66
N HIS A 66 -0.82 -15.70 -13.54
CA HIS A 66 -1.88 -15.55 -14.53
C HIS A 66 -2.22 -14.07 -14.77
N ASN A 67 -2.42 -13.29 -13.70
CA ASN A 67 -2.79 -11.88 -13.81
C ASN A 67 -1.70 -11.05 -14.49
N ILE A 68 -0.43 -11.29 -14.17
CA ILE A 68 0.71 -10.61 -14.82
C ILE A 68 0.73 -10.92 -16.32
N LEU A 69 0.56 -12.17 -16.71
CA LEU A 69 0.55 -12.58 -18.13
C LEU A 69 -0.68 -12.05 -18.86
N ALA A 70 -1.86 -12.12 -18.22
CA ALA A 70 -3.13 -11.69 -18.82
C ALA A 70 -3.26 -10.16 -18.96
N SER A 71 -2.56 -9.37 -18.16
CA SER A 71 -2.56 -7.90 -18.25
C SER A 71 -1.78 -7.33 -19.44
N GLY A 72 -1.02 -8.17 -20.13
CA GLY A 72 -0.18 -7.74 -21.25
C GLY A 72 1.17 -7.16 -20.84
N TYR A 73 1.63 -7.45 -19.63
CA TYR A 73 2.93 -7.01 -19.14
C TYR A 73 4.04 -7.44 -20.10
N ALA A 74 4.81 -6.48 -20.59
CA ALA A 74 5.83 -6.70 -21.64
C ALA A 74 7.23 -7.01 -21.09
N GLY A 75 7.45 -6.87 -19.79
CA GLY A 75 8.73 -7.17 -19.14
C GLY A 75 8.99 -8.67 -18.96
N GLY A 76 10.16 -9.01 -18.44
CA GLY A 76 10.52 -10.39 -18.13
C GLY A 76 9.65 -10.98 -17.01
N VAL A 77 9.13 -12.20 -17.22
CA VAL A 77 8.35 -12.90 -16.18
C VAL A 77 9.09 -14.15 -15.78
N TYR A 78 9.36 -14.29 -14.48
CA TYR A 78 10.13 -15.37 -13.88
C TYR A 78 9.31 -16.04 -12.77
N GLY A 79 9.59 -17.31 -12.50
CA GLY A 79 8.92 -18.03 -11.43
C GLY A 79 9.87 -18.94 -10.65
N THR A 80 9.63 -19.08 -9.33
CA THR A 80 10.23 -20.18 -8.57
C THR A 80 9.19 -21.20 -8.16
N ASN A 81 9.55 -22.48 -8.27
CA ASN A 81 8.77 -23.63 -7.84
C ASN A 81 9.74 -24.70 -7.37
N LEU A 82 9.50 -25.33 -6.22
CA LEU A 82 10.41 -26.34 -5.62
C LEU A 82 10.72 -27.52 -6.57
N GLN A 83 9.79 -27.87 -7.46
CA GLN A 83 9.95 -28.95 -8.43
C GLN A 83 10.51 -28.46 -9.78
N GLY A 84 10.61 -27.13 -10.00
CA GLY A 84 11.03 -26.56 -11.28
C GLY A 84 10.02 -26.81 -12.42
N GLU A 85 8.74 -26.98 -12.07
CA GLU A 85 7.68 -27.25 -13.05
C GLU A 85 7.41 -26.03 -13.92
N GLU A 86 6.97 -26.27 -15.15
CA GLU A 86 6.45 -25.20 -16.00
C GLU A 86 5.06 -24.78 -15.53
N VAL A 87 4.86 -23.47 -15.34
CA VAL A 87 3.57 -22.89 -14.90
C VAL A 87 3.12 -21.84 -15.89
N LEU A 88 1.99 -22.01 -16.52
CA LEU A 88 1.41 -21.08 -17.52
C LEU A 88 2.41 -20.70 -18.65
N GLY A 89 3.23 -21.64 -19.10
CA GLY A 89 4.26 -21.39 -20.12
C GLY A 89 5.57 -20.79 -19.59
N ILE A 90 5.65 -20.50 -18.31
CA ILE A 90 6.88 -19.99 -17.66
C ILE A 90 7.67 -21.17 -17.09
N LYS A 91 8.89 -21.35 -17.57
CA LYS A 91 9.84 -22.29 -16.95
C LYS A 91 10.28 -21.76 -15.61
N THR A 92 9.91 -22.45 -14.54
CA THR A 92 10.32 -22.06 -13.20
C THR A 92 11.67 -22.69 -12.83
N VAL A 93 12.30 -22.10 -11.81
CA VAL A 93 13.52 -22.62 -11.20
C VAL A 93 13.29 -22.92 -9.72
N ALA A 94 14.07 -23.83 -9.15
CA ALA A 94 13.97 -24.12 -7.71
C ALA A 94 14.69 -23.06 -6.86
N ASP A 95 15.73 -22.43 -7.41
CA ASP A 95 16.60 -21.50 -6.70
C ASP A 95 16.68 -20.15 -7.44
N ILE A 96 16.50 -19.04 -6.71
CA ILE A 96 16.62 -17.68 -7.22
C ILE A 96 18.03 -17.41 -7.77
N ASP A 97 19.07 -17.99 -7.17
CA ASP A 97 20.46 -17.78 -7.59
C ASP A 97 20.73 -18.28 -9.01
N SER A 98 19.89 -19.15 -9.58
CA SER A 98 19.94 -19.58 -10.97
C SER A 98 19.32 -18.62 -11.99
N LEU A 99 18.59 -17.58 -11.52
CA LEU A 99 18.00 -16.55 -12.37
C LEU A 99 19.05 -15.54 -12.86
N PRO A 100 18.78 -14.83 -13.98
CA PRO A 100 19.71 -13.82 -14.49
C PRO A 100 19.94 -12.68 -13.50
N ASP A 101 21.16 -12.19 -13.39
CA ASP A 101 21.50 -11.03 -12.56
C ASP A 101 20.94 -9.74 -13.17
N ASN A 102 20.45 -8.81 -12.32
CA ASN A 102 19.97 -7.49 -12.71
C ASN A 102 18.88 -7.46 -13.80
N ALA A 103 18.16 -8.57 -14.00
CA ALA A 103 17.06 -8.67 -14.95
C ALA A 103 15.66 -8.50 -14.30
N ILE A 104 15.61 -8.54 -12.99
CA ILE A 104 14.39 -8.54 -12.18
C ILE A 104 14.46 -7.38 -11.22
N ASP A 105 13.42 -6.54 -11.18
CA ASP A 105 13.34 -5.40 -10.28
C ASP A 105 12.34 -5.65 -9.14
N LEU A 106 11.29 -6.44 -9.40
CA LEU A 106 10.23 -6.75 -8.44
C LEU A 106 10.15 -8.25 -8.15
N VAL A 107 10.15 -8.63 -6.88
CA VAL A 107 9.72 -9.97 -6.46
C VAL A 107 8.31 -9.91 -5.86
N PHE A 108 7.40 -10.73 -6.39
CA PHE A 108 6.05 -10.95 -5.87
C PHE A 108 6.00 -12.25 -5.10
N VAL A 109 5.88 -12.15 -3.77
CA VAL A 109 6.12 -13.26 -2.85
C VAL A 109 4.82 -13.96 -2.48
N CYS A 110 4.71 -15.23 -2.91
CA CYS A 110 3.60 -16.14 -2.57
C CYS A 110 4.07 -17.37 -1.74
N THR A 111 5.22 -17.27 -1.13
CA THR A 111 5.79 -18.31 -0.24
C THR A 111 5.36 -18.07 1.22
N PRO A 112 5.43 -19.10 2.09
CA PRO A 112 5.17 -18.94 3.52
C PRO A 112 6.12 -17.94 4.19
N ALA A 113 5.65 -17.27 5.25
CA ALA A 113 6.41 -16.27 6.00
C ALA A 113 7.81 -16.71 6.45
N SER A 114 7.95 -17.98 6.85
CA SER A 114 9.23 -18.56 7.29
C SER A 114 10.32 -18.57 6.21
N ALA A 115 9.96 -18.54 4.94
CA ALA A 115 10.92 -18.52 3.83
C ALA A 115 11.39 -17.11 3.45
N ASN A 116 10.69 -16.07 3.88
CA ASN A 116 10.90 -14.71 3.38
C ASN A 116 12.27 -14.10 3.73
N PRO A 117 12.86 -14.32 4.92
CA PRO A 117 14.20 -13.76 5.22
C PRO A 117 15.29 -14.24 4.25
N ASP A 118 15.35 -15.54 3.97
CA ASP A 118 16.35 -16.09 3.05
C ASP A 118 16.06 -15.72 1.60
N LEU A 119 14.78 -15.63 1.26
CA LEU A 119 14.31 -15.13 -0.05
C LEU A 119 14.77 -13.69 -0.29
N LEU A 120 14.58 -12.76 0.67
CA LEU A 120 15.04 -11.38 0.53
C LEU A 120 16.56 -11.28 0.37
N ARG A 121 17.33 -12.09 1.10
CA ARG A 121 18.79 -12.16 0.91
C ARG A 121 19.18 -12.63 -0.50
N ALA A 122 18.47 -13.64 -1.02
CA ALA A 122 18.69 -14.09 -2.40
C ALA A 122 18.29 -13.01 -3.42
N CYS A 123 17.19 -12.31 -3.21
CA CYS A 123 16.76 -11.18 -4.04
C CYS A 123 17.81 -10.06 -4.07
N ALA A 124 18.38 -9.70 -2.92
CA ALA A 124 19.44 -8.69 -2.83
C ALA A 124 20.67 -9.07 -3.64
N ARG A 125 21.11 -10.34 -3.59
CA ARG A 125 22.23 -10.84 -4.42
C ARG A 125 21.96 -10.70 -5.91
N LYS A 126 20.70 -10.75 -6.34
CA LYS A 126 20.25 -10.60 -7.73
C LYS A 126 19.98 -9.16 -8.15
N GLY A 127 20.15 -8.20 -7.25
CA GLY A 127 19.90 -6.79 -7.52
C GLY A 127 18.41 -6.41 -7.58
N ILE A 128 17.52 -7.22 -6.98
CA ILE A 128 16.08 -6.95 -6.91
C ILE A 128 15.83 -5.85 -5.88
N GLY A 129 15.26 -4.71 -6.32
CA GLY A 129 15.09 -3.51 -5.51
C GLY A 129 13.74 -3.37 -4.80
N ALA A 130 12.72 -4.16 -5.19
CA ALA A 130 11.40 -4.14 -4.58
C ALA A 130 10.85 -5.54 -4.32
N ALA A 131 10.15 -5.71 -3.19
CA ALA A 131 9.46 -6.93 -2.80
C ALA A 131 8.02 -6.62 -2.39
N PHE A 132 7.06 -7.34 -2.97
CA PHE A 132 5.67 -7.31 -2.55
C PHE A 132 5.32 -8.65 -1.89
N LEU A 133 4.90 -8.64 -0.62
CA LEU A 133 4.62 -9.84 0.16
C LEU A 133 3.12 -10.07 0.36
N THR A 134 2.62 -11.21 -0.13
CA THR A 134 1.25 -11.67 0.14
C THR A 134 1.15 -12.55 1.37
N SER A 135 2.28 -13.00 1.92
CA SER A 135 2.35 -13.89 3.06
C SER A 135 1.69 -13.27 4.29
N ALA A 136 0.83 -14.02 4.96
CA ALA A 136 0.30 -13.74 6.29
C ALA A 136 1.18 -14.40 7.36
N GLY A 137 0.87 -14.15 8.65
CA GLY A 137 1.61 -14.69 9.80
C GLY A 137 2.58 -13.70 10.43
N TYR A 138 2.33 -12.41 10.23
CA TYR A 138 3.10 -11.28 10.74
C TYR A 138 2.31 -10.50 11.80
N GLY A 139 2.32 -9.18 11.78
CA GLY A 139 1.70 -8.34 12.82
C GLY A 139 0.25 -8.67 13.14
N GLU A 140 -0.53 -9.16 12.18
CA GLU A 140 -1.91 -9.63 12.38
C GLU A 140 -2.01 -10.96 13.15
N ALA A 141 -0.92 -11.70 13.30
CA ALA A 141 -0.89 -13.01 13.97
C ALA A 141 -0.51 -12.95 15.47
N GLY A 142 -0.45 -11.74 16.07
CA GLY A 142 -0.13 -11.54 17.48
C GLY A 142 1.34 -11.26 17.76
N GLU A 143 1.75 -11.36 19.04
CA GLU A 143 3.07 -10.87 19.50
C GLU A 143 4.27 -11.47 18.74
N GLU A 144 4.25 -12.77 18.48
CA GLU A 144 5.31 -13.42 17.71
C GLU A 144 5.33 -12.92 16.26
N GLY A 145 4.16 -12.72 15.65
CA GLY A 145 4.03 -12.14 14.31
C GLY A 145 4.58 -10.72 14.25
N ILE A 146 4.32 -9.88 15.25
CA ILE A 146 4.85 -8.51 15.36
C ILE A 146 6.37 -8.54 15.42
N ARG A 147 6.96 -9.48 16.18
CA ARG A 147 8.43 -9.64 16.27
C ARG A 147 9.02 -10.03 14.90
N LEU A 148 8.43 -11.03 14.25
CA LEU A 148 8.87 -11.48 12.92
C LEU A 148 8.74 -10.38 11.86
N GLU A 149 7.68 -9.58 11.93
CA GLU A 149 7.48 -8.44 11.04
C GLU A 149 8.57 -7.38 11.22
N ALA A 150 8.88 -7.01 12.45
CA ALA A 150 9.95 -6.06 12.75
C ALA A 150 11.32 -6.54 12.27
N GLU A 151 11.63 -7.82 12.45
CA GLU A 151 12.87 -8.43 11.97
C GLU A 151 12.94 -8.42 10.42
N LEU A 152 11.83 -8.71 9.75
CA LEU A 152 11.76 -8.68 8.29
C LEU A 152 11.92 -7.26 7.73
N VAL A 153 11.31 -6.27 8.36
CA VAL A 153 11.47 -4.85 7.99
C VAL A 153 12.91 -4.41 8.15
N ALA A 154 13.54 -4.72 9.27
CA ALA A 154 14.94 -4.40 9.52
C ALA A 154 15.87 -5.05 8.47
N LEU A 155 15.61 -6.29 8.11
CA LEU A 155 16.37 -6.99 7.07
C LEU A 155 16.17 -6.34 5.69
N ALA A 156 14.95 -5.96 5.32
CA ALA A 156 14.69 -5.30 4.05
C ALA A 156 15.40 -3.94 3.96
N ASP A 157 15.41 -3.17 5.06
CA ASP A 157 16.12 -1.90 5.15
C ASP A 157 17.65 -2.10 5.04
N GLU A 158 18.22 -3.11 5.70
CA GLU A 158 19.64 -3.48 5.59
C GLU A 158 20.02 -3.84 4.14
N LEU A 159 19.14 -4.57 3.45
CA LEU A 159 19.36 -5.03 2.09
C LEU A 159 19.04 -3.94 1.03
N GLY A 160 18.47 -2.81 1.43
CA GLY A 160 18.05 -1.73 0.53
C GLY A 160 16.86 -2.08 -0.36
N ILE A 161 16.01 -3.04 0.07
CA ILE A 161 14.83 -3.49 -0.67
C ILE A 161 13.59 -2.72 -0.19
N LEU A 162 12.83 -2.11 -1.13
CA LEU A 162 11.50 -1.60 -0.83
C LEU A 162 10.57 -2.77 -0.50
N LEU A 163 10.02 -2.77 0.72
CA LEU A 163 9.15 -3.83 1.20
C LEU A 163 7.70 -3.36 1.27
N ALA A 164 6.85 -3.89 0.39
CA ALA A 164 5.40 -3.69 0.38
C ALA A 164 4.68 -4.91 0.99
N GLY A 165 3.67 -4.68 1.80
CA GLY A 165 3.02 -5.71 2.60
C GLY A 165 3.60 -5.76 4.01
N PRO A 166 3.67 -6.92 4.67
CA PRO A 166 3.11 -8.23 4.27
C PRO A 166 1.57 -8.25 4.28
N ASN A 167 0.99 -9.43 4.02
CA ASN A 167 -0.46 -9.63 4.01
C ASN A 167 -1.20 -8.72 3.00
N GLY A 168 -0.52 -8.30 1.94
CA GLY A 168 -1.07 -7.47 0.87
C GLY A 168 -1.73 -8.29 -0.25
N GLN A 169 -2.63 -7.68 -1.03
CA GLN A 169 -3.23 -8.33 -2.19
C GLN A 169 -2.45 -8.14 -3.48
N GLY A 170 -1.70 -7.05 -3.61
CA GLY A 170 -0.88 -6.84 -4.79
C GLY A 170 -0.66 -5.38 -5.18
N VAL A 171 0.00 -5.24 -6.32
CA VAL A 171 0.32 -3.98 -6.99
C VAL A 171 -0.18 -4.01 -8.43
N VAL A 172 -0.77 -2.90 -8.85
CA VAL A 172 -1.22 -2.66 -10.23
C VAL A 172 -0.55 -1.39 -10.74
N SER A 173 -0.12 -1.42 -11.99
CA SER A 173 0.41 -0.28 -12.72
C SER A 173 -0.05 -0.35 -14.17
N THR A 174 -1.01 0.47 -14.56
CA THR A 174 -1.52 0.44 -15.94
C THR A 174 -0.54 1.00 -16.96
N PRO A 175 0.31 2.00 -16.67
CA PRO A 175 1.35 2.42 -17.59
C PRO A 175 2.36 1.31 -17.93
N ALA A 176 2.65 0.42 -16.98
CA ALA A 176 3.51 -0.75 -17.20
C ALA A 176 2.74 -2.01 -17.63
N GLN A 177 1.42 -1.92 -17.79
CA GLN A 177 0.53 -3.07 -17.99
C GLN A 177 0.74 -4.19 -16.95
N LEU A 178 1.11 -3.81 -15.73
CA LEU A 178 1.42 -4.74 -14.64
C LEU A 178 0.19 -4.97 -13.76
N CYS A 179 -0.17 -6.24 -13.57
CA CYS A 179 -1.17 -6.68 -12.60
C CYS A 179 -0.60 -7.80 -11.73
N ALA A 180 0.34 -7.44 -10.84
CA ALA A 180 0.89 -8.39 -9.87
C ALA A 180 0.01 -8.43 -8.61
N GLN A 181 -1.06 -9.22 -8.63
CA GLN A 181 -1.98 -9.35 -7.50
C GLN A 181 -2.69 -10.72 -7.47
N ILE A 182 -3.15 -11.08 -6.26
CA ILE A 182 -3.81 -12.37 -5.96
C ILE A 182 -5.31 -12.36 -6.22
N VAL A 183 -5.88 -11.24 -6.66
CA VAL A 183 -7.29 -11.08 -7.02
C VAL A 183 -7.41 -10.44 -8.39
N ALA A 184 -8.52 -10.65 -9.08
CA ALA A 184 -8.89 -9.93 -10.30
C ALA A 184 -9.87 -8.81 -9.92
N PRO A 185 -10.06 -7.80 -10.73
CA PRO A 185 -9.73 -7.64 -12.15
C PRO A 185 -8.60 -6.64 -12.44
N TYR A 186 -8.13 -6.63 -13.71
CA TYR A 186 -7.28 -5.56 -14.24
C TYR A 186 -8.15 -4.34 -14.63
N PRO A 187 -7.85 -3.14 -14.14
CA PRO A 187 -8.64 -1.93 -14.41
C PRO A 187 -8.29 -1.30 -15.76
N PRO A 188 -9.16 -0.42 -16.29
CA PRO A 188 -8.79 0.45 -17.40
C PRO A 188 -7.67 1.43 -17.00
N ALA A 189 -6.83 1.80 -17.98
CA ALA A 189 -5.78 2.80 -17.78
C ALA A 189 -6.39 4.20 -17.56
N GLY A 190 -5.77 4.97 -16.68
CA GLY A 190 -6.16 6.36 -16.36
C GLY A 190 -5.22 6.96 -15.32
N THR A 191 -5.69 7.89 -14.52
CA THR A 191 -4.84 8.78 -13.72
C THR A 191 -5.08 8.72 -12.20
N ILE A 192 -5.97 7.85 -11.72
CA ILE A 192 -6.22 7.70 -10.28
C ILE A 192 -5.23 6.69 -9.70
N ALA A 193 -4.47 7.09 -8.68
CA ALA A 193 -3.63 6.18 -7.92
C ALA A 193 -4.28 5.80 -6.58
N VAL A 194 -4.24 4.51 -6.23
CA VAL A 194 -4.87 3.95 -5.02
C VAL A 194 -3.81 3.46 -4.06
N ALA A 195 -3.86 3.95 -2.81
CA ALA A 195 -3.05 3.44 -1.70
C ALA A 195 -3.96 3.01 -0.55
N SER A 196 -3.97 1.73 -0.18
CA SER A 196 -4.91 1.21 0.80
C SER A 196 -4.28 0.17 1.72
N GLN A 197 -4.60 0.23 3.01
CA GLN A 197 -4.33 -0.85 3.97
C GLN A 197 -5.29 -2.03 3.77
N SER A 198 -6.49 -1.78 3.20
CA SER A 198 -7.49 -2.81 2.92
C SER A 198 -7.42 -3.30 1.48
N GLY A 199 -7.21 -4.62 1.31
CA GLY A 199 -7.27 -5.27 0.01
C GLY A 199 -8.66 -5.25 -0.60
N ASN A 200 -9.69 -5.43 0.21
CA ASN A 200 -11.08 -5.38 -0.25
C ASN A 200 -11.46 -4.01 -0.81
N PHE A 201 -10.94 -2.93 -0.21
CA PHE A 201 -11.14 -1.58 -0.74
C PHE A 201 -10.52 -1.44 -2.13
N VAL A 202 -9.27 -1.88 -2.31
CA VAL A 202 -8.62 -1.87 -3.64
C VAL A 202 -9.44 -2.66 -4.66
N SER A 203 -9.79 -3.91 -4.33
CA SER A 203 -10.58 -4.76 -5.23
C SER A 203 -11.94 -4.16 -5.61
N SER A 204 -12.61 -3.52 -4.64
CA SER A 204 -13.88 -2.83 -4.87
C SER A 204 -13.72 -1.65 -5.83
N PHE A 205 -12.66 -0.86 -5.67
CA PHE A 205 -12.38 0.26 -6.58
C PHE A 205 -11.96 -0.22 -7.98
N LEU A 206 -11.17 -1.28 -8.08
CA LEU A 206 -10.84 -1.87 -9.39
C LEU A 206 -12.10 -2.39 -10.13
N ASN A 207 -13.07 -2.95 -9.39
CA ASN A 207 -14.35 -3.35 -9.96
C ASN A 207 -15.20 -2.14 -10.40
N TYR A 208 -15.29 -1.11 -9.58
CA TYR A 208 -15.95 0.15 -9.93
C TYR A 208 -15.34 0.75 -11.19
N ALA A 209 -14.01 0.83 -11.25
CA ALA A 209 -13.27 1.32 -12.41
C ALA A 209 -13.63 0.56 -13.70
N ARG A 210 -13.72 -0.77 -13.63
CA ARG A 210 -14.13 -1.60 -14.78
C ARG A 210 -15.57 -1.35 -15.23
N GLN A 211 -16.49 -1.15 -14.28
CA GLN A 211 -17.91 -0.94 -14.58
C GLN A 211 -18.18 0.45 -15.14
N THR A 212 -17.46 1.46 -14.67
CA THR A 212 -17.68 2.87 -15.02
C THR A 212 -16.77 3.40 -16.12
N GLY A 213 -15.66 2.68 -16.41
CA GLY A 213 -14.64 3.15 -17.32
C GLY A 213 -13.65 4.16 -16.69
N VAL A 214 -13.78 4.44 -15.40
CA VAL A 214 -12.82 5.29 -14.67
C VAL A 214 -11.45 4.64 -14.67
N GLY A 215 -10.41 5.38 -15.09
CA GLY A 215 -9.08 4.83 -15.27
C GLY A 215 -8.20 4.95 -14.03
N ILE A 216 -7.34 3.95 -13.84
CA ILE A 216 -6.38 3.86 -12.76
C ILE A 216 -4.97 3.95 -13.32
N SER A 217 -4.06 4.70 -12.64
CA SER A 217 -2.63 4.69 -12.93
C SER A 217 -1.91 3.63 -12.10
N ARG A 218 -2.08 3.69 -10.79
CA ARG A 218 -1.41 2.82 -9.82
C ARG A 218 -2.40 2.30 -8.79
N ALA A 219 -2.20 1.10 -8.26
CA ALA A 219 -2.92 0.65 -7.07
C ALA A 219 -2.05 -0.27 -6.22
N VAL A 220 -2.06 -0.07 -4.90
CA VAL A 220 -1.36 -0.91 -3.94
C VAL A 220 -2.29 -1.24 -2.78
N SER A 221 -2.41 -2.54 -2.50
CA SER A 221 -2.96 -3.03 -1.25
C SER A 221 -1.82 -3.32 -0.29
N ALA A 222 -1.51 -2.38 0.58
CA ALA A 222 -0.34 -2.44 1.44
C ALA A 222 -0.42 -3.48 2.57
N GLY A 223 -1.59 -4.09 2.80
CA GLY A 223 -1.76 -5.07 3.89
C GLY A 223 -1.43 -4.47 5.24
N ASN A 224 -0.54 -5.11 6.02
CA ASN A 224 -0.09 -4.59 7.30
C ASN A 224 0.64 -3.24 7.20
N ALA A 225 1.10 -2.86 6.01
CA ALA A 225 1.87 -1.64 5.76
C ALA A 225 3.08 -1.50 6.72
N ALA A 226 3.78 -2.62 6.95
CA ALA A 226 4.81 -2.72 7.97
C ALA A 226 6.01 -1.81 7.68
N ALA A 227 6.35 -1.67 6.40
CA ALA A 227 7.47 -0.85 5.93
C ALA A 227 7.01 0.26 4.98
N LEU A 228 6.42 -0.09 3.83
CA LEU A 228 5.84 0.86 2.89
C LEU A 228 4.42 1.23 3.34
N GLY A 229 4.26 2.44 3.85
CA GLY A 229 2.98 2.94 4.32
C GLY A 229 2.18 3.70 3.25
N VAL A 230 0.90 3.99 3.56
CA VAL A 230 0.02 4.80 2.69
C VAL A 230 0.61 6.18 2.43
N ALA A 231 1.23 6.82 3.45
CA ALA A 231 1.84 8.13 3.28
C ALA A 231 3.03 8.11 2.30
N ASP A 232 3.86 7.05 2.30
CA ASP A 232 4.97 6.90 1.37
C ASP A 232 4.48 6.80 -0.07
N LEU A 233 3.43 6.01 -0.28
CA LEU A 233 2.79 5.84 -1.58
C LEU A 233 2.19 7.16 -2.09
N VAL A 234 1.45 7.88 -1.24
CA VAL A 234 0.80 9.15 -1.64
C VAL A 234 1.83 10.22 -1.95
N GLU A 235 2.93 10.32 -1.18
CA GLU A 235 4.01 11.26 -1.50
C GLU A 235 4.65 10.95 -2.86
N TRP A 236 4.88 9.68 -3.17
CA TRP A 236 5.38 9.31 -4.48
C TRP A 236 4.35 9.59 -5.59
N TYR A 237 3.05 9.32 -5.37
CA TYR A 237 1.98 9.69 -6.32
C TYR A 237 1.92 11.19 -6.57
N GLY A 238 2.28 12.01 -5.57
CA GLY A 238 2.42 13.46 -5.73
C GLY A 238 3.40 13.84 -6.84
N THR A 239 4.44 13.06 -7.05
CA THR A 239 5.48 13.28 -8.06
C THR A 239 5.31 12.44 -9.33
N ASP A 240 4.50 11.38 -9.29
CA ASP A 240 4.28 10.49 -10.46
C ASP A 240 3.51 11.24 -11.57
N PRO A 241 4.07 11.40 -12.78
CA PRO A 241 3.41 12.11 -13.87
C PRO A 241 2.15 11.39 -14.39
N GLU A 242 2.05 10.07 -14.18
CA GLU A 242 0.90 9.27 -14.59
C GLU A 242 -0.30 9.41 -13.66
N THR A 243 -0.13 10.07 -12.50
CA THR A 243 -1.14 10.21 -11.47
C THR A 243 -1.61 11.65 -11.35
N THR A 244 -2.92 11.89 -11.39
CA THR A 244 -3.54 13.21 -11.12
C THR A 244 -4.30 13.25 -9.80
N VAL A 245 -4.79 12.12 -9.30
CA VAL A 245 -5.56 12.01 -8.05
C VAL A 245 -5.05 10.85 -7.22
N ALA A 246 -4.88 11.06 -5.91
CA ALA A 246 -4.61 9.99 -4.95
C ALA A 246 -5.89 9.62 -4.18
N LEU A 247 -6.28 8.35 -4.23
CA LEU A 247 -7.36 7.77 -3.45
C LEU A 247 -6.78 6.87 -2.35
N THR A 248 -7.12 7.15 -1.11
CA THR A 248 -6.50 6.47 0.04
C THR A 248 -7.52 5.87 1.00
N TYR A 249 -7.18 4.73 1.57
CA TYR A 249 -7.91 4.10 2.67
C TYR A 249 -6.95 3.76 3.82
N VAL A 250 -7.29 4.21 5.03
CA VAL A 250 -6.51 3.96 6.25
C VAL A 250 -7.40 3.39 7.36
N GLU A 251 -6.89 2.39 8.07
CA GLU A 251 -7.55 1.76 9.23
C GLU A 251 -6.74 1.99 10.51
N GLY A 252 -5.47 1.62 10.48
CA GLY A 252 -4.52 1.79 11.58
C GLY A 252 -3.63 3.00 11.38
N ILE A 253 -3.65 3.94 12.33
CA ILE A 253 -2.86 5.17 12.25
C ILE A 253 -2.01 5.26 13.51
N SER A 254 -0.72 4.95 13.39
CA SER A 254 0.24 5.06 14.50
C SER A 254 0.78 6.48 14.68
N ASP A 255 1.02 7.21 13.60
CA ASP A 255 1.42 8.62 13.59
C ASP A 255 0.42 9.44 12.75
N GLY A 256 -0.68 9.85 13.38
CA GLY A 256 -1.73 10.63 12.71
C GLY A 256 -1.26 12.01 12.26
N ARG A 257 -0.37 12.66 13.03
CA ARG A 257 0.18 13.96 12.67
C ARG A 257 1.08 13.85 11.43
N GLY A 258 2.04 12.94 11.46
CA GLY A 258 2.95 12.72 10.34
C GLY A 258 2.19 12.32 9.07
N LEU A 259 1.18 11.45 9.17
CA LEU A 259 0.31 11.12 8.06
C LEU A 259 -0.35 12.38 7.47
N MET A 260 -1.04 13.19 8.30
CA MET A 260 -1.74 14.38 7.82
C MET A 260 -0.80 15.43 7.21
N GLU A 261 0.35 15.68 7.84
CA GLU A 261 1.35 16.62 7.33
C GLU A 261 1.89 16.19 5.96
N ARG A 262 2.09 14.88 5.76
CA ARG A 262 2.58 14.32 4.49
C ARG A 262 1.51 14.38 3.39
N LEU A 263 0.28 13.97 3.68
CA LEU A 263 -0.82 14.04 2.74
C LEU A 263 -1.17 15.48 2.36
N ALA A 264 -1.14 16.42 3.32
CA ALA A 264 -1.39 17.84 3.06
C ALA A 264 -0.38 18.46 2.08
N ARG A 265 0.91 18.05 2.15
CA ARG A 265 1.91 18.50 1.17
C ARG A 265 1.54 18.09 -0.26
N VAL A 266 0.99 16.90 -0.43
CA VAL A 266 0.53 16.42 -1.74
C VAL A 266 -0.76 17.11 -2.16
N ALA A 267 -1.69 17.32 -1.22
CA ALA A 267 -2.99 17.94 -1.49
C ALA A 267 -2.91 19.36 -2.06
N VAL A 268 -1.79 20.07 -1.85
CA VAL A 268 -1.52 21.38 -2.48
C VAL A 268 -1.37 21.28 -4.00
N GLN A 269 -0.91 20.13 -4.50
CA GLN A 269 -0.57 19.94 -5.92
C GLN A 269 -1.56 19.02 -6.65
N LYS A 270 -2.01 17.96 -5.98
CA LYS A 270 -2.91 16.95 -6.54
C LYS A 270 -4.00 16.62 -5.54
N PRO A 271 -5.28 16.49 -5.94
CA PRO A 271 -6.34 16.06 -5.05
C PRO A 271 -6.00 14.75 -4.32
N VAL A 272 -6.21 14.76 -3.00
CA VAL A 272 -6.10 13.58 -2.16
C VAL A 272 -7.48 13.28 -1.58
N VAL A 273 -8.05 12.14 -1.93
CA VAL A 273 -9.31 11.63 -1.38
C VAL A 273 -8.96 10.59 -0.33
N LEU A 274 -9.52 10.77 0.88
CA LEU A 274 -9.19 9.92 2.02
C LEU A 274 -10.46 9.37 2.66
N ILE A 275 -10.50 8.06 2.81
CA ILE A 275 -11.49 7.36 3.63
C ILE A 275 -10.82 6.69 4.82
N LYS A 276 -11.42 6.84 5.99
CA LYS A 276 -10.94 6.24 7.25
C LYS A 276 -11.83 5.07 7.65
N GLY A 277 -11.25 3.90 7.83
CA GLY A 277 -11.91 2.77 8.48
C GLY A 277 -12.23 3.10 9.94
N GLY A 278 -13.34 2.54 10.46
CA GLY A 278 -13.67 2.71 11.86
C GLY A 278 -14.18 4.10 12.26
N ALA A 279 -14.84 4.83 11.36
CA ALA A 279 -15.42 6.15 11.65
C ALA A 279 -16.58 6.13 12.67
N THR A 280 -17.26 4.98 12.83
CA THR A 280 -18.32 4.80 13.82
C THR A 280 -17.82 3.99 15.03
N ASP A 281 -18.47 4.10 16.19
CA ASP A 281 -18.10 3.32 17.39
C ASP A 281 -18.06 1.80 17.16
N LYS A 282 -18.98 1.27 16.34
CA LYS A 282 -18.99 -0.14 15.95
C LYS A 282 -17.86 -0.47 14.99
N GLY A 283 -17.64 0.39 14.00
CA GLY A 283 -16.53 0.30 13.06
C GLY A 283 -15.17 0.45 13.75
N ALA A 284 -15.05 1.35 14.73
CA ALA A 284 -13.85 1.53 15.53
C ALA A 284 -13.47 0.25 16.30
N ARG A 285 -14.45 -0.43 16.91
CA ARG A 285 -14.21 -1.73 17.56
C ARG A 285 -13.82 -2.83 16.59
N ALA A 286 -14.41 -2.85 15.40
CA ALA A 286 -14.07 -3.81 14.37
C ALA A 286 -12.64 -3.55 13.84
N ALA A 287 -12.29 -2.30 13.56
CA ALA A 287 -10.95 -1.92 13.12
C ALA A 287 -9.87 -2.23 14.17
N ALA A 288 -10.13 -1.93 15.46
CA ALA A 288 -9.23 -2.25 16.56
C ALA A 288 -8.98 -3.77 16.70
N SER A 289 -10.00 -4.59 16.45
CA SER A 289 -9.86 -6.06 16.46
C SER A 289 -9.06 -6.58 15.27
N HIS A 290 -9.06 -5.85 14.14
CA HIS A 290 -8.37 -6.25 12.91
C HIS A 290 -6.93 -5.75 12.86
N THR A 291 -6.67 -4.53 13.33
CA THR A 291 -5.36 -3.86 13.19
C THR A 291 -4.60 -3.73 14.52
N GLY A 292 -5.25 -4.01 15.65
CA GLY A 292 -4.67 -3.77 16.97
C GLY A 292 -4.47 -2.28 17.34
N ALA A 293 -4.82 -1.35 16.44
CA ALA A 293 -4.63 0.09 16.63
C ALA A 293 -5.88 0.73 17.27
N LEU A 294 -5.68 1.68 18.21
CA LEU A 294 -6.75 2.52 18.73
C LEU A 294 -7.27 3.44 17.63
N ALA A 295 -8.60 3.44 17.42
CA ALA A 295 -9.22 4.35 16.48
C ALA A 295 -9.05 5.80 16.97
N ALA A 296 -8.45 6.66 16.15
CA ALA A 296 -8.33 8.09 16.43
C ALA A 296 -9.73 8.72 16.50
N ASN A 297 -9.89 9.76 17.34
CA ASN A 297 -11.13 10.53 17.42
C ASN A 297 -11.52 11.08 16.04
N ASP A 298 -12.71 10.72 15.58
CA ASP A 298 -13.15 10.99 14.21
C ASP A 298 -13.33 12.48 13.91
N ALA A 299 -13.75 13.29 14.90
CA ALA A 299 -13.88 14.74 14.77
C ALA A 299 -12.51 15.43 14.62
N ILE A 300 -11.49 14.94 15.34
CA ILE A 300 -10.11 15.45 15.19
C ILE A 300 -9.57 15.10 13.81
N PHE A 301 -9.81 13.88 13.36
CA PHE A 301 -9.40 13.42 12.04
C PHE A 301 -10.04 14.25 10.91
N ASP A 302 -11.35 14.51 11.01
CA ASP A 302 -12.09 15.37 10.08
C ASP A 302 -11.53 16.79 10.04
N GLY A 303 -11.27 17.38 11.21
CA GLY A 303 -10.64 18.70 11.33
C GLY A 303 -9.25 18.75 10.67
N ALA A 304 -8.45 17.70 10.86
CA ALA A 304 -7.12 17.61 10.25
C ALA A 304 -7.18 17.49 8.71
N CYS A 305 -8.13 16.70 8.18
CA CYS A 305 -8.36 16.63 6.74
C CYS A 305 -8.73 18.00 6.16
N LYS A 306 -9.67 18.70 6.78
CA LYS A 306 -10.09 20.06 6.36
C LYS A 306 -8.93 21.06 6.40
N ALA A 307 -8.14 21.05 7.48
CA ALA A 307 -6.98 21.93 7.61
C ALA A 307 -5.88 21.62 6.57
N GLY A 308 -5.74 20.35 6.18
CA GLY A 308 -4.76 19.88 5.19
C GLY A 308 -5.22 19.97 3.73
N GLY A 309 -6.45 20.44 3.45
CA GLY A 309 -7.00 20.46 2.10
C GLY A 309 -7.26 19.05 1.52
N ILE A 310 -7.44 18.05 2.39
CA ILE A 310 -7.67 16.66 2.04
C ILE A 310 -9.19 16.44 1.94
N THR A 311 -9.66 15.90 0.82
CA THR A 311 -11.07 15.53 0.64
C THR A 311 -11.38 14.26 1.41
N ARG A 312 -12.10 14.40 2.53
CA ARG A 312 -12.54 13.27 3.31
C ARG A 312 -13.87 12.74 2.79
N ALA A 313 -13.92 11.45 2.44
CA ALA A 313 -15.16 10.76 2.09
C ALA A 313 -15.76 10.05 3.29
N ALA A 314 -17.08 10.07 3.42
CA ALA A 314 -17.80 9.43 4.52
C ALA A 314 -17.99 7.91 4.30
N ASN A 315 -17.99 7.48 3.05
CA ASN A 315 -18.18 6.09 2.65
C ASN A 315 -17.42 5.78 1.36
N VAL A 316 -17.45 4.51 0.96
CA VAL A 316 -16.69 4.00 -0.20
C VAL A 316 -17.22 4.57 -1.52
N GLU A 317 -18.53 4.73 -1.66
CA GLU A 317 -19.17 5.28 -2.87
C GLU A 317 -18.77 6.73 -3.08
N GLU A 318 -18.89 7.56 -2.03
CA GLU A 318 -18.44 8.96 -2.07
C GLU A 318 -16.94 9.10 -2.38
N ALA A 319 -16.11 8.20 -1.85
CA ALA A 319 -14.67 8.21 -2.15
C ALA A 319 -14.39 7.91 -3.62
N PHE A 320 -15.11 6.95 -4.20
CA PHE A 320 -14.96 6.59 -5.60
C PHE A 320 -15.45 7.69 -6.54
N GLU A 321 -16.60 8.26 -6.25
CA GLU A 321 -17.17 9.37 -7.03
C GLU A 321 -16.31 10.64 -6.94
N ALA A 322 -15.81 10.97 -5.76
CA ALA A 322 -14.91 12.11 -5.58
C ALA A 322 -13.61 11.92 -6.38
N ALA A 323 -12.97 10.72 -6.28
CA ALA A 323 -11.76 10.44 -7.04
C ALA A 323 -12.02 10.48 -8.57
N ALA A 324 -13.15 9.94 -9.03
CA ALA A 324 -13.53 9.98 -10.44
C ALA A 324 -13.77 11.42 -10.92
N THR A 325 -14.43 12.25 -10.10
CA THR A 325 -14.68 13.66 -10.41
C THR A 325 -13.41 14.48 -10.54
N PHE A 326 -12.43 14.25 -9.65
CA PHE A 326 -11.14 14.95 -9.73
C PHE A 326 -10.26 14.49 -10.88
N ALA A 327 -10.51 13.31 -11.45
CA ALA A 327 -9.72 12.75 -12.55
C ALA A 327 -10.19 13.22 -13.94
N THR A 328 -11.36 13.90 -14.02
CA THR A 328 -11.90 14.48 -15.26
C THR A 328 -11.33 15.87 -15.51
#